data_8f0277c5924982ecca94c82d1b9093cc
#
_entry.id   8f0277c5924982ecca94c82d1b9093cc
#
_cell.length_a   1.000
_cell.length_b   1.000
_cell.length_c   1.000
_cell.angle_alpha   90.00
_cell.angle_beta   90.00
_cell.angle_gamma   90.00
#
_symmetry.space_group_name_H-M   'P 1'
#
loop_
_entity.id
_entity.type
_entity.pdbx_description
1 polymer ?
#
loop_
_entity_poly.entity_id
_entity_poly.type
_entity_poly.pdbx_seq_one_letter_code
_entity_poly.pdbx_strand_id
1 'polypeptide(L)'
;MMAPSMQSPDDMSQRLDRRIVCAALLLAVAASLARFLLEAHLGFNLWDEGYLWYGVQQVLHGEVPIRDFMAYDPGRYYWAAGLLWLFHAHGIVAVRAATALFSTLGVVAAVWLVLRGSTGSGLMRLGPCAVAVVLCLLWMVPWWKGYDAAISIILVASLARVLTRPSPARFLVHGVVIGLAAVFGRNHGLYGALACVLASPLLMLGQHQPVWRRCIPAWLAGIALGYALILLGLVLDHRFAAMFWESIHYILFEYKGTNLPLPVPWPWSIPVGQTPLSALIRPWLIGGCFVLLPAFCLVGAAMLVRRVRREWAIAHPVFAACVATAIPYLNVAFSRADVAHLAQAILPCLLGLLVCPWRGWVRMVVSWVGLPLLVIATGWVVLPLHPGYLMRTHTDWQAVNVRGDTVWMDAATATTVEDVEALAVAHMPAGGTLLAAPVWPGVYALLGVRAPVWEIYPLTPHNDAFQQQEIARLQRSAPSLVLIDDVAVDGRDDLRYAHTHPLIWQYIDTHYHRIRGPDSESQLKVYLPIKHPQTLPTISRD
;
A
#
# COMPACT_ATOMS: atom_id res chain seq x y z
N MET A 1 -61.41 -17.83 2.10
CA MET A 1 -60.36 -17.13 2.84
C MET A 1 -59.28 -18.12 3.20
N MET A 2 -58.14 -18.11 2.50
CA MET A 2 -56.98 -18.92 2.86
C MET A 2 -56.27 -18.25 4.05
N ALA A 3 -56.07 -18.97 5.14
CA ALA A 3 -55.33 -18.50 6.29
C ALA A 3 -53.85 -18.28 5.86
N PRO A 4 -53.19 -17.20 6.32
CA PRO A 4 -51.79 -16.99 6.03
C PRO A 4 -50.96 -18.11 6.65
N SER A 5 -50.14 -18.78 5.85
CA SER A 5 -49.23 -19.84 6.32
C SER A 5 -48.28 -19.25 7.39
N MET A 6 -48.40 -19.74 8.62
CA MET A 6 -47.45 -19.41 9.70
C MET A 6 -46.06 -19.87 9.27
N GLN A 7 -45.16 -18.93 9.05
CA GLN A 7 -43.75 -19.21 8.73
C GLN A 7 -43.11 -19.93 9.92
N SER A 8 -42.29 -20.95 9.67
CA SER A 8 -41.62 -21.68 10.74
C SER A 8 -40.61 -20.78 11.47
N PRO A 9 -40.37 -20.96 12.78
CA PRO A 9 -39.35 -20.19 13.53
C PRO A 9 -37.95 -20.25 12.90
N ASP A 10 -37.62 -21.38 12.23
CA ASP A 10 -36.35 -21.58 11.55
C ASP A 10 -36.23 -20.71 10.28
N ASP A 11 -37.31 -20.53 9.52
CA ASP A 11 -37.31 -19.67 8.32
C ASP A 11 -37.17 -18.19 8.70
N MET A 12 -37.78 -17.79 9.81
CA MET A 12 -37.66 -16.42 10.34
C MET A 12 -36.24 -16.12 10.87
N SER A 13 -35.60 -17.08 11.54
CA SER A 13 -34.20 -16.92 11.99
C SER A 13 -33.22 -16.84 10.83
N GLN A 14 -33.37 -17.67 9.80
CA GLN A 14 -32.57 -17.64 8.58
C GLN A 14 -32.74 -16.33 7.80
N ARG A 15 -33.96 -15.80 7.72
CA ARG A 15 -34.21 -14.48 7.09
C ARG A 15 -33.59 -13.34 7.87
N LEU A 16 -33.63 -13.37 9.20
CA LEU A 16 -32.98 -12.37 10.05
C LEU A 16 -31.47 -12.40 9.87
N ASP A 17 -30.84 -13.57 9.87
CA ASP A 17 -29.39 -13.72 9.63
C ASP A 17 -28.97 -13.20 8.24
N ARG A 18 -29.74 -13.48 7.18
CA ARG A 18 -29.48 -12.92 5.85
C ARG A 18 -29.58 -11.39 5.83
N ARG A 19 -30.59 -10.80 6.47
CA ARG A 19 -30.76 -9.34 6.57
C ARG A 19 -29.58 -8.69 7.30
N ILE A 20 -29.09 -9.30 8.37
CA ILE A 20 -27.94 -8.82 9.13
C ILE A 20 -26.66 -8.86 8.27
N VAL A 21 -26.43 -9.94 7.54
CA VAL A 21 -25.30 -10.06 6.61
C VAL A 21 -25.37 -8.97 5.55
N CYS A 22 -26.54 -8.80 4.90
CA CYS A 22 -26.72 -7.74 3.90
C CYS A 22 -26.49 -6.35 4.50
N ALA A 23 -27.06 -6.06 5.68
CA ALA A 23 -26.89 -4.78 6.35
C ALA A 23 -25.43 -4.48 6.70
N ALA A 24 -24.69 -5.47 7.20
CA ALA A 24 -23.27 -5.31 7.51
C ALA A 24 -22.41 -5.08 6.26
N LEU A 25 -22.69 -5.77 5.16
CA LEU A 25 -22.00 -5.56 3.89
C LEU A 25 -22.35 -4.20 3.26
N LEU A 26 -23.61 -3.79 3.32
CA LEU A 26 -24.03 -2.47 2.87
C LEU A 26 -23.36 -1.35 3.70
N LEU A 27 -23.26 -1.53 5.01
CA LEU A 27 -22.53 -0.60 5.89
C LEU A 27 -21.06 -0.48 5.45
N ALA A 28 -20.39 -1.59 5.15
CA ALA A 28 -19.00 -1.57 4.67
C ALA A 28 -18.85 -0.75 3.38
N VAL A 29 -19.71 -0.99 2.40
CA VAL A 29 -19.69 -0.27 1.12
C VAL A 29 -20.04 1.21 1.30
N ALA A 30 -21.10 1.50 2.04
CA ALA A 30 -21.56 2.88 2.27
C ALA A 30 -20.51 3.71 3.05
N ALA A 31 -19.87 3.13 4.07
CA ALA A 31 -18.84 3.80 4.83
C ALA A 31 -17.55 4.03 3.99
N SER A 32 -17.17 3.07 3.14
CA SER A 32 -16.06 3.24 2.20
C SER A 32 -16.34 4.33 1.17
N LEU A 33 -17.55 4.37 0.62
CA LEU A 33 -17.99 5.42 -0.30
C LEU A 33 -18.02 6.79 0.38
N ALA A 34 -18.57 6.86 1.60
CA ALA A 34 -18.61 8.11 2.37
C ALA A 34 -17.20 8.65 2.63
N ARG A 35 -16.25 7.79 3.03
CA ARG A 35 -14.85 8.19 3.18
C ARG A 35 -14.27 8.73 1.87
N PHE A 36 -14.49 8.02 0.75
CA PHE A 36 -14.00 8.47 -0.55
C PHE A 36 -14.56 9.86 -0.89
N LEU A 37 -15.88 10.07 -0.76
CA LEU A 37 -16.51 11.36 -1.06
C LEU A 37 -15.99 12.50 -0.16
N LEU A 38 -15.60 12.18 1.07
CA LEU A 38 -15.07 13.18 2.01
C LEU A 38 -13.60 13.51 1.79
N GLU A 39 -12.79 12.58 1.29
CA GLU A 39 -11.32 12.72 1.24
C GLU A 39 -10.73 12.71 -0.17
N ALA A 40 -11.51 12.36 -1.21
CA ALA A 40 -11.01 12.18 -2.58
C ALA A 40 -10.35 13.43 -3.18
N HIS A 41 -10.76 14.60 -2.74
CA HIS A 41 -10.25 15.90 -3.20
C HIS A 41 -9.29 16.56 -2.19
N LEU A 42 -8.86 15.85 -1.15
CA LEU A 42 -8.04 16.40 -0.07
C LEU A 42 -6.62 15.83 -0.07
N GLY A 43 -5.65 16.72 0.12
CA GLY A 43 -4.23 16.40 0.15
C GLY A 43 -3.67 16.09 -1.25
N PHE A 44 -2.39 16.31 -1.42
CA PHE A 44 -1.66 15.93 -2.63
C PHE A 44 -0.22 15.58 -2.27
N ASN A 45 0.32 14.53 -2.86
CA ASN A 45 1.68 14.09 -2.59
C ASN A 45 2.41 13.77 -3.90
N LEU A 46 3.42 14.58 -4.23
CA LEU A 46 4.23 14.41 -5.44
C LEU A 46 5.13 13.16 -5.39
N TRP A 47 5.34 12.58 -4.21
CA TRP A 47 6.21 11.44 -3.97
C TRP A 47 5.48 10.11 -4.25
N ASP A 48 5.01 9.45 -3.22
CA ASP A 48 4.38 8.10 -3.30
C ASP A 48 3.07 8.07 -4.09
N GLU A 49 2.20 9.09 -3.90
CA GLU A 49 0.96 9.21 -4.68
C GLU A 49 1.28 9.50 -6.14
N GLY A 50 2.23 10.43 -6.36
CA GLY A 50 2.74 10.74 -7.70
C GLY A 50 3.34 9.54 -8.39
N TYR A 51 4.00 8.65 -7.66
CA TYR A 51 4.56 7.41 -8.18
C TYR A 51 3.48 6.45 -8.70
N LEU A 52 2.38 6.30 -7.96
CA LEU A 52 1.23 5.53 -8.44
C LEU A 52 0.57 6.21 -9.65
N TRP A 53 0.33 7.53 -9.56
CA TRP A 53 -0.37 8.28 -10.60
C TRP A 53 0.39 8.28 -11.94
N TYR A 54 1.71 8.55 -11.89
CA TYR A 54 2.57 8.47 -13.07
C TYR A 54 2.53 7.07 -13.71
N GLY A 55 2.71 6.02 -12.91
CA GLY A 55 2.70 4.66 -13.44
C GLY A 55 1.36 4.27 -14.09
N VAL A 56 0.23 4.73 -13.54
CA VAL A 56 -1.10 4.53 -14.15
C VAL A 56 -1.18 5.24 -15.51
N GLN A 57 -0.68 6.48 -15.61
CA GLN A 57 -0.65 7.21 -16.89
C GLN A 57 0.22 6.49 -17.93
N GLN A 58 1.42 6.00 -17.53
CA GLN A 58 2.30 5.29 -18.45
C GLN A 58 1.66 3.98 -18.96
N VAL A 59 0.95 3.24 -18.11
CA VAL A 59 0.20 2.05 -18.54
C VAL A 59 -0.92 2.42 -19.54
N LEU A 60 -1.61 3.53 -19.35
CA LEU A 60 -2.61 4.01 -20.31
C LEU A 60 -1.99 4.41 -21.66
N HIS A 61 -0.71 4.80 -21.68
CA HIS A 61 0.06 5.08 -22.88
C HIS A 61 0.71 3.80 -23.49
N GLY A 62 0.46 2.60 -22.92
CA GLY A 62 0.95 1.32 -23.42
C GLY A 62 2.33 0.91 -22.89
N GLU A 63 2.87 1.61 -21.91
CA GLU A 63 4.12 1.22 -21.26
C GLU A 63 3.90 0.10 -20.24
N VAL A 64 4.91 -0.72 -20.04
CA VAL A 64 4.89 -1.87 -19.14
C VAL A 64 5.68 -1.54 -17.86
N PRO A 65 5.05 -1.60 -16.67
CA PRO A 65 5.74 -1.40 -15.40
C PRO A 65 6.92 -2.36 -15.25
N ILE A 66 7.98 -1.92 -14.58
CA ILE A 66 9.28 -2.61 -14.42
C ILE A 66 10.10 -2.58 -15.71
N ARG A 67 9.52 -2.84 -16.89
CA ARG A 67 10.25 -2.84 -18.17
C ARG A 67 10.63 -1.43 -18.61
N ASP A 68 9.64 -0.54 -18.68
CA ASP A 68 9.80 0.78 -19.31
C ASP A 68 10.05 1.89 -18.29
N PHE A 69 9.65 1.70 -17.07
CA PHE A 69 9.89 2.60 -15.94
C PHE A 69 9.96 1.83 -14.63
N MET A 70 10.69 2.37 -13.65
CA MET A 70 10.72 1.86 -12.29
C MET A 70 9.30 1.82 -11.72
N ALA A 71 8.90 0.69 -11.19
CA ALA A 71 7.56 0.48 -10.68
C ALA A 71 7.57 -0.46 -9.49
N TYR A 72 6.56 -0.31 -8.62
CA TYR A 72 6.14 -1.41 -7.77
C TYR A 72 5.65 -2.58 -8.64
N ASP A 73 5.28 -3.71 -8.01
CA ASP A 73 4.70 -4.81 -8.77
C ASP A 73 3.45 -4.35 -9.57
N PRO A 74 3.24 -4.86 -10.80
CA PRO A 74 2.38 -4.24 -11.83
C PRO A 74 0.90 -4.14 -11.50
N GLY A 75 0.39 -4.98 -10.59
CA GLY A 75 -1.06 -5.16 -10.36
C GLY A 75 -1.80 -3.88 -10.05
N ARG A 76 -1.22 -3.00 -9.23
CA ARG A 76 -1.86 -1.73 -8.84
C ARG A 76 -2.03 -0.77 -10.01
N TYR A 77 -1.06 -0.75 -10.93
CA TYR A 77 -1.11 0.09 -12.12
C TYR A 77 -2.13 -0.43 -13.12
N TYR A 78 -2.11 -1.74 -13.43
CA TYR A 78 -3.07 -2.36 -14.34
C TYR A 78 -4.51 -2.32 -13.81
N TRP A 79 -4.72 -2.49 -12.49
CA TRP A 79 -6.03 -2.34 -11.88
C TRP A 79 -6.59 -0.93 -12.07
N ALA A 80 -5.81 0.09 -11.72
CA ALA A 80 -6.27 1.47 -11.84
C ALA A 80 -6.40 1.88 -13.32
N ALA A 81 -5.40 1.62 -14.17
CA ALA A 81 -5.46 1.94 -15.59
C ALA A 81 -6.63 1.24 -16.30
N GLY A 82 -6.90 -0.04 -15.97
CA GLY A 82 -8.03 -0.77 -16.53
C GLY A 82 -9.38 -0.15 -16.18
N LEU A 83 -9.57 0.32 -14.94
CA LEU A 83 -10.78 1.03 -14.54
C LEU A 83 -10.89 2.40 -15.20
N LEU A 84 -9.80 3.17 -15.24
CA LEU A 84 -9.79 4.48 -15.90
C LEU A 84 -10.11 4.34 -17.39
N TRP A 85 -9.53 3.35 -18.06
CA TRP A 85 -9.83 3.05 -19.46
C TRP A 85 -11.30 2.65 -19.66
N LEU A 86 -11.84 1.76 -18.82
CA LEU A 86 -13.21 1.26 -18.91
C LEU A 86 -14.26 2.40 -18.74
N PHE A 87 -13.99 3.31 -17.81
CA PHE A 87 -14.92 4.42 -17.50
C PHE A 87 -14.57 5.72 -18.20
N HIS A 88 -13.56 5.73 -19.11
CA HIS A 88 -13.04 6.93 -19.77
C HIS A 88 -12.71 8.05 -18.78
N ALA A 89 -12.25 7.67 -17.57
CA ALA A 89 -11.93 8.58 -16.49
C ALA A 89 -10.44 9.00 -16.56
N HIS A 90 -10.16 10.19 -16.09
CA HIS A 90 -8.82 10.78 -16.10
C HIS A 90 -8.54 11.46 -14.75
N GLY A 91 -7.32 11.90 -14.54
CA GLY A 91 -6.93 12.67 -13.36
C GLY A 91 -6.62 11.81 -12.13
N ILE A 92 -6.24 12.51 -11.07
CA ILE A 92 -5.80 11.88 -9.82
C ILE A 92 -6.98 11.35 -8.99
N VAL A 93 -8.12 12.04 -9.05
CA VAL A 93 -9.33 11.62 -8.32
C VAL A 93 -9.84 10.27 -8.85
N ALA A 94 -9.71 10.01 -10.15
CA ALA A 94 -10.05 8.71 -10.74
C ALA A 94 -9.11 7.59 -10.26
N VAL A 95 -7.80 7.86 -10.10
CA VAL A 95 -6.84 6.90 -9.52
C VAL A 95 -7.18 6.62 -8.05
N ARG A 96 -7.57 7.66 -7.29
CA ARG A 96 -8.06 7.52 -5.91
C ARG A 96 -9.32 6.67 -5.85
N ALA A 97 -10.26 6.84 -6.79
CA ALA A 97 -11.48 6.02 -6.88
C ALA A 97 -11.17 4.55 -7.14
N ALA A 98 -10.23 4.26 -8.05
CA ALA A 98 -9.79 2.90 -8.34
C ALA A 98 -9.17 2.21 -7.11
N THR A 99 -8.37 2.94 -6.34
CA THR A 99 -7.78 2.44 -5.10
C THR A 99 -8.83 2.27 -3.99
N ALA A 100 -9.77 3.20 -3.86
CA ALA A 100 -10.87 3.11 -2.90
C ALA A 100 -11.77 1.91 -3.19
N LEU A 101 -12.05 1.61 -4.46
CA LEU A 101 -12.80 0.41 -4.85
C LEU A 101 -12.08 -0.87 -4.42
N PHE A 102 -10.76 -0.95 -4.63
CA PHE A 102 -9.97 -2.11 -4.17
C PHE A 102 -9.96 -2.23 -2.65
N SER A 103 -9.76 -1.10 -1.95
CA SER A 103 -9.81 -1.05 -0.48
C SER A 103 -11.16 -1.50 0.06
N THR A 104 -12.26 -1.15 -0.62
CA THR A 104 -13.62 -1.60 -0.28
C THR A 104 -13.75 -3.12 -0.29
N LEU A 105 -13.08 -3.82 -1.24
CA LEU A 105 -13.05 -5.30 -1.23
C LEU A 105 -12.40 -5.82 0.06
N GLY A 106 -11.36 -5.18 0.55
CA GLY A 106 -10.74 -5.50 1.84
C GLY A 106 -11.69 -5.28 3.02
N VAL A 107 -12.42 -4.14 3.06
CA VAL A 107 -13.41 -3.86 4.12
C VAL A 107 -14.54 -4.88 4.12
N VAL A 108 -15.06 -5.24 2.94
CA VAL A 108 -16.09 -6.28 2.77
C VAL A 108 -15.57 -7.64 3.26
N ALA A 109 -14.33 -7.99 2.92
CA ALA A 109 -13.70 -9.22 3.41
C ALA A 109 -13.53 -9.22 4.94
N ALA A 110 -13.16 -8.08 5.55
CA ALA A 110 -13.07 -7.93 7.00
C ALA A 110 -14.41 -8.15 7.69
N VAL A 111 -15.47 -7.52 7.19
CA VAL A 111 -16.83 -7.73 7.69
C VAL A 111 -17.26 -9.20 7.56
N TRP A 112 -16.99 -9.82 6.42
CA TRP A 112 -17.24 -11.24 6.22
C TRP A 112 -16.49 -12.12 7.24
N LEU A 113 -15.22 -11.81 7.52
CA LEU A 113 -14.41 -12.52 8.53
C LEU A 113 -15.03 -12.38 9.92
N VAL A 114 -15.43 -11.17 10.32
CA VAL A 114 -16.05 -10.93 11.63
C VAL A 114 -17.39 -11.65 11.75
N LEU A 115 -18.23 -11.63 10.71
CA LEU A 115 -19.48 -12.38 10.68
C LEU A 115 -19.28 -13.89 10.84
N ARG A 116 -18.17 -14.45 10.33
CA ARG A 116 -17.83 -15.87 10.43
C ARG A 116 -17.09 -16.24 11.72
N GLY A 117 -16.33 -15.32 12.29
CA GLY A 117 -15.49 -15.55 13.48
C GLY A 117 -16.15 -15.20 14.80
N SER A 118 -17.14 -14.29 14.80
CA SER A 118 -17.80 -13.85 16.03
C SER A 118 -18.83 -14.88 16.53
N THR A 119 -18.89 -15.03 17.87
CA THR A 119 -19.74 -16.00 18.56
C THR A 119 -21.12 -15.45 18.93
N GLY A 120 -21.47 -14.24 18.54
CA GLY A 120 -22.79 -13.63 18.77
C GLY A 120 -23.86 -14.14 17.81
N SER A 121 -25.12 -13.93 18.14
CA SER A 121 -26.28 -14.20 17.27
C SER A 121 -27.05 -12.90 16.97
N GLY A 122 -27.74 -12.87 15.84
CA GLY A 122 -28.61 -11.77 15.48
C GLY A 122 -27.90 -10.40 15.49
N LEU A 123 -28.57 -9.37 15.98
CA LEU A 123 -28.10 -7.97 16.00
C LEU A 123 -26.78 -7.75 16.75
N MET A 124 -26.42 -8.63 17.69
CA MET A 124 -25.14 -8.53 18.42
C MET A 124 -23.90 -8.65 17.51
N ARG A 125 -24.04 -9.17 16.30
CA ARG A 125 -22.94 -9.23 15.32
C ARG A 125 -22.65 -7.89 14.65
N LEU A 126 -23.61 -6.96 14.62
CA LEU A 126 -23.45 -5.67 13.97
C LEU A 126 -22.40 -4.78 14.66
N GLY A 127 -22.32 -4.81 15.97
CA GLY A 127 -21.32 -4.03 16.74
C GLY A 127 -19.87 -4.36 16.30
N PRO A 128 -19.43 -5.63 16.41
CA PRO A 128 -18.12 -6.05 15.91
C PRO A 128 -17.89 -5.76 14.43
N CYS A 129 -18.92 -5.86 13.57
CA CYS A 129 -18.80 -5.49 12.15
C CYS A 129 -18.56 -3.98 11.98
N ALA A 130 -19.28 -3.14 12.71
CA ALA A 130 -19.08 -1.69 12.70
C ALA A 130 -17.66 -1.33 13.17
N VAL A 131 -17.17 -1.96 14.25
CA VAL A 131 -15.78 -1.78 14.71
C VAL A 131 -14.78 -2.21 13.64
N ALA A 132 -14.99 -3.33 12.95
CA ALA A 132 -14.12 -3.77 11.87
C ALA A 132 -14.10 -2.75 10.70
N VAL A 133 -15.26 -2.21 10.30
CA VAL A 133 -15.34 -1.15 9.29
C VAL A 133 -14.54 0.07 9.72
N VAL A 134 -14.76 0.56 10.94
CA VAL A 134 -14.03 1.73 11.47
C VAL A 134 -12.52 1.47 11.50
N LEU A 135 -12.07 0.33 12.02
CA LEU A 135 -10.64 -0.01 12.05
C LEU A 135 -10.05 -0.09 10.64
N CYS A 136 -10.74 -0.73 9.69
CA CYS A 136 -10.26 -0.80 8.32
C CYS A 136 -10.14 0.61 7.70
N LEU A 137 -11.17 1.45 7.84
CA LEU A 137 -11.15 2.80 7.28
C LEU A 137 -10.10 3.70 7.93
N LEU A 138 -9.85 3.55 9.22
CA LEU A 138 -8.78 4.25 9.91
C LEU A 138 -7.40 3.81 9.45
N TRP A 139 -7.16 2.50 9.30
CA TRP A 139 -5.84 1.96 9.04
C TRP A 139 -5.51 1.77 7.54
N MET A 140 -6.46 1.92 6.61
CA MET A 140 -6.17 1.98 5.16
C MET A 140 -5.66 3.36 4.75
N VAL A 141 -4.55 3.78 5.35
CA VAL A 141 -3.88 5.08 5.16
C VAL A 141 -2.36 4.88 5.09
N PRO A 142 -1.61 5.69 4.31
CA PRO A 142 -2.13 6.61 3.30
C PRO A 142 -2.90 5.86 2.19
N TRP A 143 -3.80 6.56 1.49
CA TRP A 143 -4.76 5.91 0.59
C TRP A 143 -4.09 5.10 -0.55
N TRP A 144 -2.94 5.53 -1.08
CA TRP A 144 -2.20 4.82 -2.13
C TRP A 144 -1.57 3.49 -1.67
N LYS A 145 -1.48 3.25 -0.35
CA LYS A 145 -1.11 1.98 0.27
C LYS A 145 -2.34 1.11 0.61
N GLY A 146 -3.54 1.54 0.23
CA GLY A 146 -4.79 0.80 0.48
C GLY A 146 -4.81 -0.60 -0.15
N TYR A 147 -4.10 -0.81 -1.26
CA TYR A 147 -3.91 -2.13 -1.87
C TYR A 147 -3.26 -3.11 -0.89
N ASP A 148 -2.17 -2.72 -0.24
CA ASP A 148 -1.38 -3.56 0.65
C ASP A 148 -2.21 -3.99 1.88
N ALA A 149 -2.92 -3.04 2.48
CA ALA A 149 -3.81 -3.27 3.61
C ALA A 149 -4.99 -4.20 3.23
N ALA A 150 -5.64 -3.98 2.08
CA ALA A 150 -6.75 -4.81 1.61
C ALA A 150 -6.30 -6.24 1.30
N ILE A 151 -5.15 -6.42 0.66
CA ILE A 151 -4.58 -7.74 0.33
C ILE A 151 -4.33 -8.55 1.60
N SER A 152 -3.81 -7.94 2.67
CA SER A 152 -3.58 -8.64 3.93
C SER A 152 -4.88 -9.28 4.47
N ILE A 153 -6.00 -8.57 4.39
CA ILE A 153 -7.32 -9.06 4.81
C ILE A 153 -7.85 -10.15 3.87
N ILE A 154 -7.71 -9.96 2.56
CA ILE A 154 -8.16 -10.94 1.55
C ILE A 154 -7.40 -12.25 1.69
N LEU A 155 -6.10 -12.21 2.00
CA LEU A 155 -5.30 -13.39 2.30
C LEU A 155 -5.82 -14.11 3.56
N VAL A 156 -6.13 -13.39 4.64
CA VAL A 156 -6.79 -13.96 5.83
C VAL A 156 -8.10 -14.64 5.45
N ALA A 157 -8.94 -13.97 4.64
CA ALA A 157 -10.25 -14.49 4.27
C ALA A 157 -10.15 -15.78 3.44
N SER A 158 -9.23 -15.82 2.49
CA SER A 158 -9.00 -17.00 1.65
C SER A 158 -8.44 -18.18 2.46
N LEU A 159 -7.48 -17.92 3.36
CA LEU A 159 -6.91 -18.95 4.25
C LEU A 159 -7.96 -19.47 5.25
N ALA A 160 -8.78 -18.61 5.84
CA ALA A 160 -9.86 -19.01 6.74
C ALA A 160 -10.86 -19.98 6.07
N ARG A 161 -11.12 -19.79 4.76
CA ARG A 161 -11.96 -20.73 3.99
C ARG A 161 -11.31 -22.11 3.85
N VAL A 162 -9.99 -22.16 3.64
CA VAL A 162 -9.23 -23.42 3.60
C VAL A 162 -9.31 -24.12 4.96
N LEU A 163 -9.04 -23.39 6.05
CA LEU A 163 -9.05 -23.94 7.41
C LEU A 163 -10.43 -24.43 7.84
N THR A 164 -11.50 -23.77 7.40
CA THR A 164 -12.88 -24.20 7.73
C THR A 164 -13.23 -25.56 7.13
N ARG A 165 -12.83 -25.83 5.89
CA ARG A 165 -13.13 -27.11 5.19
C ARG A 165 -12.12 -27.31 4.06
N PRO A 166 -11.01 -27.98 4.29
CA PRO A 166 -9.97 -28.19 3.30
C PRO A 166 -10.49 -29.02 2.13
N SER A 167 -10.27 -28.54 0.90
CA SER A 167 -10.57 -29.26 -0.33
C SER A 167 -9.69 -28.77 -1.46
N PRO A 168 -9.41 -29.57 -2.52
CA PRO A 168 -8.60 -29.13 -3.65
C PRO A 168 -9.08 -27.83 -4.29
N ALA A 169 -10.40 -27.65 -4.44
CA ALA A 169 -10.98 -26.42 -4.98
C ALA A 169 -10.69 -25.19 -4.11
N ARG A 170 -10.75 -25.32 -2.78
CA ARG A 170 -10.42 -24.20 -1.88
C ARG A 170 -8.92 -23.90 -1.85
N PHE A 171 -8.07 -24.91 -1.95
CA PHE A 171 -6.62 -24.72 -2.11
C PHE A 171 -6.31 -24.06 -3.46
N LEU A 172 -6.97 -24.44 -4.55
CA LEU A 172 -6.85 -23.76 -5.84
C LEU A 172 -7.21 -22.27 -5.72
N VAL A 173 -8.38 -21.96 -5.17
CA VAL A 173 -8.83 -20.57 -4.99
C VAL A 173 -7.87 -19.77 -4.09
N HIS A 174 -7.40 -20.36 -2.99
CA HIS A 174 -6.42 -19.72 -2.12
C HIS A 174 -5.08 -19.48 -2.86
N GLY A 175 -4.65 -20.46 -3.67
CA GLY A 175 -3.48 -20.29 -4.54
C GLY A 175 -3.66 -19.14 -5.54
N VAL A 176 -4.83 -19.05 -6.19
CA VAL A 176 -5.14 -17.91 -7.10
C VAL A 176 -5.07 -16.58 -6.35
N VAL A 177 -5.61 -16.51 -5.15
CA VAL A 177 -5.52 -15.29 -4.32
C VAL A 177 -4.07 -14.94 -3.99
N ILE A 178 -3.23 -15.92 -3.64
CA ILE A 178 -1.79 -15.72 -3.40
C ILE A 178 -1.08 -15.23 -4.66
N GLY A 179 -1.34 -15.85 -5.80
CA GLY A 179 -0.74 -15.43 -7.09
C GLY A 179 -1.16 -14.03 -7.49
N LEU A 180 -2.44 -13.69 -7.36
CA LEU A 180 -2.93 -12.32 -7.58
C LEU A 180 -2.31 -11.33 -6.59
N ALA A 181 -2.22 -11.69 -5.30
CA ALA A 181 -1.55 -10.86 -4.31
C ALA A 181 -0.09 -10.58 -4.70
N ALA A 182 0.62 -11.56 -5.26
CA ALA A 182 1.99 -11.41 -5.76
C ALA A 182 2.09 -10.47 -6.97
N VAL A 183 1.05 -10.34 -7.80
CA VAL A 183 1.00 -9.37 -8.91
C VAL A 183 0.91 -7.94 -8.37
N PHE A 184 0.30 -7.72 -7.21
CA PHE A 184 0.23 -6.39 -6.54
C PHE A 184 1.43 -6.10 -5.65
N GLY A 185 2.10 -7.15 -5.16
CA GLY A 185 3.30 -7.09 -4.35
C GLY A 185 3.89 -8.47 -4.14
N ARG A 186 5.08 -8.75 -4.68
CA ARG A 186 5.77 -10.07 -4.56
C ARG A 186 5.85 -10.55 -3.12
N ASN A 187 6.08 -9.63 -2.18
CA ASN A 187 6.08 -9.89 -0.75
C ASN A 187 4.71 -10.39 -0.23
N HIS A 188 3.59 -9.86 -0.70
CA HIS A 188 2.25 -10.32 -0.30
C HIS A 188 1.99 -11.77 -0.73
N GLY A 189 2.44 -12.14 -1.94
CA GLY A 189 2.37 -13.53 -2.39
C GLY A 189 3.19 -14.46 -1.50
N LEU A 190 4.43 -14.05 -1.15
CA LEU A 190 5.29 -14.81 -0.23
C LEU A 190 4.63 -14.94 1.17
N TYR A 191 4.08 -13.84 1.70
CA TYR A 191 3.42 -13.85 3.00
C TYR A 191 2.18 -14.74 3.01
N GLY A 192 1.37 -14.72 1.94
CA GLY A 192 0.22 -15.61 1.80
C GLY A 192 0.62 -17.08 1.76
N ALA A 193 1.70 -17.40 1.04
CA ALA A 193 2.25 -18.76 0.98
C ALA A 193 2.78 -19.21 2.34
N LEU A 194 3.57 -18.37 3.01
CA LEU A 194 4.09 -18.66 4.37
C LEU A 194 2.96 -18.82 5.39
N ALA A 195 1.92 -18.00 5.35
CA ALA A 195 0.75 -18.13 6.21
C ALA A 195 0.04 -19.49 6.02
N CYS A 196 -0.08 -19.96 4.76
CA CYS A 196 -0.65 -21.28 4.47
C CYS A 196 0.22 -22.41 5.04
N VAL A 197 1.55 -22.31 4.89
CA VAL A 197 2.50 -23.29 5.46
C VAL A 197 2.43 -23.28 6.98
N LEU A 198 2.43 -22.12 7.63
CA LEU A 198 2.30 -21.98 9.09
C LEU A 198 0.98 -22.54 9.64
N ALA A 199 -0.09 -22.46 8.85
CA ALA A 199 -1.40 -23.00 9.22
C ALA A 199 -1.56 -24.51 8.91
N SER A 200 -0.67 -25.11 8.11
CA SER A 200 -0.78 -26.51 7.67
C SER A 200 -0.82 -27.55 8.80
N PRO A 201 -0.11 -27.39 9.94
CA PRO A 201 -0.23 -28.33 11.06
C PRO A 201 -1.65 -28.40 11.63
N LEU A 202 -2.40 -27.29 11.61
CA LEU A 202 -3.79 -27.27 12.07
C LEU A 202 -4.71 -28.10 11.15
N LEU A 203 -4.41 -28.17 9.85
CA LEU A 203 -5.14 -28.98 8.87
C LEU A 203 -4.92 -30.47 9.07
N MET A 204 -3.75 -30.88 9.58
CA MET A 204 -3.45 -32.30 9.87
C MET A 204 -4.21 -32.83 11.09
N LEU A 205 -4.65 -31.94 11.97
CA LEU A 205 -5.29 -32.26 13.23
C LEU A 205 -6.82 -32.13 13.17
N GLY A 206 -7.37 -31.65 12.04
CA GLY A 206 -8.80 -31.46 11.84
C GLY A 206 -9.54 -32.74 11.49
N GLN A 207 -10.86 -32.77 11.76
CA GLN A 207 -11.75 -33.89 11.38
C GLN A 207 -11.78 -34.13 9.86
N HIS A 208 -11.53 -33.05 9.07
CA HIS A 208 -11.48 -33.10 7.62
C HIS A 208 -10.04 -32.91 7.14
N GLN A 209 -9.25 -33.98 7.20
CA GLN A 209 -7.88 -33.91 6.71
C GLN A 209 -7.85 -33.74 5.19
N PRO A 210 -6.97 -32.83 4.68
CA PRO A 210 -6.82 -32.64 3.25
C PRO A 210 -6.17 -33.87 2.61
N VAL A 211 -6.64 -34.22 1.42
CA VAL A 211 -5.94 -35.16 0.56
C VAL A 211 -4.76 -34.42 -0.07
N TRP A 212 -3.62 -34.39 0.63
CA TRP A 212 -2.45 -33.57 0.26
C TRP A 212 -1.98 -33.79 -1.17
N ARG A 213 -2.05 -35.04 -1.67
CA ARG A 213 -1.69 -35.38 -3.06
C ARG A 213 -2.53 -34.61 -4.09
N ARG A 214 -3.74 -34.14 -3.75
CA ARG A 214 -4.61 -33.34 -4.61
C ARG A 214 -4.59 -31.85 -4.23
N CYS A 215 -4.43 -31.55 -2.97
CA CYS A 215 -4.47 -30.17 -2.46
C CYS A 215 -3.21 -29.37 -2.82
N ILE A 216 -2.03 -29.97 -2.70
CA ILE A 216 -0.76 -29.28 -3.04
C ILE A 216 -0.67 -28.93 -4.53
N PRO A 217 -0.91 -29.87 -5.49
CA PRO A 217 -0.91 -29.50 -6.90
C PRO A 217 -1.97 -28.45 -7.25
N ALA A 218 -3.17 -28.54 -6.66
CA ALA A 218 -4.21 -27.55 -6.87
C ALA A 218 -3.81 -26.16 -6.34
N TRP A 219 -3.15 -26.10 -5.19
CA TRP A 219 -2.62 -24.86 -4.62
C TRP A 219 -1.53 -24.23 -5.49
N LEU A 220 -0.56 -25.02 -5.94
CA LEU A 220 0.51 -24.56 -6.84
C LEU A 220 -0.03 -24.11 -8.20
N ALA A 221 -0.98 -24.88 -8.77
CA ALA A 221 -1.66 -24.49 -10.01
C ALA A 221 -2.44 -23.17 -9.81
N GLY A 222 -3.08 -22.99 -8.66
CA GLY A 222 -3.73 -21.75 -8.30
C GLY A 222 -2.76 -20.58 -8.24
N ILE A 223 -1.61 -20.72 -7.59
CA ILE A 223 -0.56 -19.67 -7.55
C ILE A 223 -0.10 -19.32 -8.96
N ALA A 224 0.20 -20.33 -9.77
CA ALA A 224 0.62 -20.11 -11.16
C ALA A 224 -0.47 -19.40 -11.98
N LEU A 225 -1.73 -19.78 -11.83
CA LEU A 225 -2.86 -19.14 -12.49
C LEU A 225 -3.04 -17.68 -12.03
N GLY A 226 -2.98 -17.41 -10.73
CA GLY A 226 -3.09 -16.06 -10.18
C GLY A 226 -1.91 -15.16 -10.57
N TYR A 227 -0.73 -15.73 -10.75
CA TYR A 227 0.49 -15.03 -11.17
C TYR A 227 0.75 -15.09 -12.69
N ALA A 228 -0.22 -15.61 -13.46
CA ALA A 228 -0.06 -15.89 -14.88
C ALA A 228 0.35 -14.65 -15.71
N LEU A 229 -0.13 -13.47 -15.36
CA LEU A 229 0.24 -12.22 -16.03
C LEU A 229 1.77 -12.00 -16.02
N ILE A 230 2.40 -12.19 -14.87
CA ILE A 230 3.85 -12.03 -14.72
C ILE A 230 4.59 -13.18 -15.39
N LEU A 231 4.13 -14.42 -15.22
CA LEU A 231 4.73 -15.59 -15.86
C LEU A 231 4.72 -15.47 -17.39
N LEU A 232 3.61 -15.01 -17.97
CA LEU A 232 3.53 -14.74 -19.40
C LEU A 232 4.49 -13.62 -19.82
N GLY A 233 4.57 -12.53 -19.06
CA GLY A 233 5.54 -11.45 -19.30
C GLY A 233 6.98 -11.97 -19.31
N LEU A 234 7.36 -12.81 -18.34
CA LEU A 234 8.69 -13.39 -18.24
C LEU A 234 9.03 -14.32 -19.42
N VAL A 235 8.04 -15.00 -20.00
CA VAL A 235 8.24 -15.92 -21.14
C VAL A 235 8.20 -15.19 -22.48
N LEU A 236 7.28 -14.23 -22.64
CA LEU A 236 7.00 -13.60 -23.94
C LEU A 236 7.82 -12.33 -24.20
N ASP A 237 8.30 -11.66 -23.13
CA ASP A 237 9.04 -10.39 -23.25
C ASP A 237 10.40 -10.49 -22.52
N HIS A 238 11.47 -10.71 -23.30
CA HIS A 238 12.82 -10.83 -22.76
C HIS A 238 13.32 -9.56 -22.06
N ARG A 239 12.85 -8.36 -22.48
CA ARG A 239 13.20 -7.09 -21.82
C ARG A 239 12.52 -6.98 -20.46
N PHE A 240 11.25 -7.36 -20.38
CA PHE A 240 10.56 -7.46 -19.09
C PHE A 240 11.26 -8.47 -18.18
N ALA A 241 11.60 -9.65 -18.70
CA ALA A 241 12.30 -10.68 -17.92
C ALA A 241 13.65 -10.17 -17.39
N ALA A 242 14.45 -9.50 -18.22
CA ALA A 242 15.74 -8.95 -17.81
C ALA A 242 15.59 -7.93 -16.67
N MET A 243 14.70 -6.94 -16.83
CA MET A 243 14.46 -5.90 -15.81
C MET A 243 13.82 -6.48 -14.52
N PHE A 244 12.96 -7.48 -14.66
CA PHE A 244 12.38 -8.17 -13.51
C PHE A 244 13.43 -8.88 -12.67
N TRP A 245 14.35 -9.64 -13.32
CA TRP A 245 15.44 -10.32 -12.63
C TRP A 245 16.47 -9.34 -12.06
N GLU A 246 16.74 -8.24 -12.76
CA GLU A 246 17.58 -7.15 -12.27
C GLU A 246 17.01 -6.56 -10.97
N SER A 247 15.69 -6.30 -10.93
CA SER A 247 15.02 -5.79 -9.72
C SER A 247 15.11 -6.77 -8.54
N ILE A 248 15.10 -8.08 -8.79
CA ILE A 248 15.28 -9.10 -7.75
C ILE A 248 16.74 -9.14 -7.28
N HIS A 249 17.68 -9.13 -8.25
CA HIS A 249 19.12 -9.13 -7.95
C HIS A 249 19.49 -7.92 -7.08
N TYR A 250 19.02 -6.74 -7.46
CA TYR A 250 19.24 -5.52 -6.70
C TYR A 250 18.79 -5.64 -5.23
N ILE A 251 17.53 -6.08 -5.01
CA ILE A 251 16.97 -6.23 -3.66
C ILE A 251 17.72 -7.27 -2.82
N LEU A 252 18.15 -8.38 -3.42
CA LEU A 252 18.76 -9.49 -2.69
C LEU A 252 20.27 -9.34 -2.48
N PHE A 253 20.98 -8.77 -3.45
CA PHE A 253 22.46 -8.85 -3.47
C PHE A 253 23.13 -7.47 -3.39
N GLU A 254 22.54 -6.40 -3.93
CA GLU A 254 23.12 -5.07 -3.92
C GLU A 254 22.62 -4.27 -2.71
N TYR A 255 21.35 -3.93 -2.69
CA TYR A 255 20.76 -3.13 -1.60
C TYR A 255 20.50 -3.96 -0.33
N LYS A 256 20.20 -5.27 -0.47
CA LYS A 256 19.93 -6.21 0.63
C LYS A 256 18.77 -5.79 1.53
N GLY A 257 17.75 -5.21 0.93
CA GLY A 257 16.57 -4.70 1.62
C GLY A 257 15.45 -4.34 0.68
N THR A 258 14.27 -4.09 1.22
CA THR A 258 13.08 -3.68 0.46
C THR A 258 12.64 -2.25 0.77
N ASN A 259 13.12 -1.68 1.88
CA ASN A 259 12.75 -0.35 2.35
C ASN A 259 13.97 0.33 2.99
N LEU A 260 13.96 1.66 3.06
CA LEU A 260 14.86 2.42 3.92
C LEU A 260 14.51 2.13 5.39
N PRO A 261 15.41 1.53 6.19
CA PRO A 261 15.08 1.13 7.54
C PRO A 261 14.95 2.35 8.45
N LEU A 262 13.89 2.36 9.28
CA LEU A 262 13.73 3.28 10.39
C LEU A 262 13.75 2.51 11.71
N PRO A 263 14.34 3.07 12.78
CA PRO A 263 14.36 2.42 14.09
C PRO A 263 12.95 2.29 14.66
N VAL A 264 12.69 1.17 15.33
CA VAL A 264 11.39 0.94 15.97
C VAL A 264 11.22 1.91 17.15
N PRO A 265 10.14 2.68 17.21
CA PRO A 265 9.89 3.62 18.30
C PRO A 265 9.34 2.88 19.53
N TRP A 266 10.19 2.10 20.20
CA TRP A 266 9.79 1.35 21.38
C TRP A 266 9.28 2.29 22.48
N PRO A 267 8.21 1.95 23.23
CA PRO A 267 7.66 2.83 24.27
C PRO A 267 8.68 3.25 25.32
N TRP A 268 9.63 2.36 25.64
CA TRP A 268 10.70 2.61 26.62
C TRP A 268 11.89 3.40 26.08
N SER A 269 12.02 3.57 24.76
CA SER A 269 13.07 4.39 24.14
C SER A 269 12.66 5.84 23.89
N ILE A 270 11.40 6.18 24.16
CA ILE A 270 10.87 7.53 23.93
C ILE A 270 11.37 8.45 25.05
N PRO A 271 12.13 9.52 24.74
CA PRO A 271 12.63 10.45 25.75
C PRO A 271 11.47 11.21 26.42
N VAL A 272 11.34 11.05 27.71
CA VAL A 272 10.28 11.71 28.50
C VAL A 272 10.66 13.14 28.83
N GLY A 273 11.89 13.39 29.29
CA GLY A 273 12.45 14.72 29.56
C GLY A 273 11.46 15.75 30.09
N GLN A 274 11.48 16.96 29.54
CA GLN A 274 10.54 18.05 29.82
C GLN A 274 9.33 18.06 28.87
N THR A 275 9.14 17.03 28.06
CA THR A 275 8.05 16.94 27.09
C THR A 275 6.71 16.79 27.81
N PRO A 276 5.70 17.60 27.49
CA PRO A 276 4.38 17.51 28.13
C PRO A 276 3.73 16.15 27.80
N LEU A 277 3.00 15.59 28.76
CA LEU A 277 2.38 14.27 28.66
C LEU A 277 1.51 14.13 27.39
N SER A 278 0.80 15.18 27.02
CA SER A 278 -0.05 15.21 25.82
C SER A 278 0.73 14.93 24.51
N ALA A 279 1.98 15.40 24.43
CA ALA A 279 2.85 15.15 23.28
C ALA A 279 3.46 13.74 23.28
N LEU A 280 3.52 13.07 24.44
CA LEU A 280 4.06 11.72 24.58
C LEU A 280 3.02 10.62 24.30
N ILE A 281 1.72 10.91 24.41
CA ILE A 281 0.64 9.92 24.23
C ILE A 281 0.75 9.23 22.86
N ARG A 282 0.81 10.01 21.76
CA ARG A 282 0.86 9.45 20.41
C ARG A 282 2.12 8.61 20.16
N PRO A 283 3.35 9.05 20.44
CA PRO A 283 4.55 8.22 20.35
C PRO A 283 4.44 6.91 21.14
N TRP A 284 3.93 6.95 22.38
CA TRP A 284 3.72 5.74 23.18
C TRP A 284 2.69 4.80 22.57
N LEU A 285 1.60 5.30 22.00
CA LEU A 285 0.62 4.48 21.31
C LEU A 285 1.19 3.85 20.04
N ILE A 286 2.01 4.59 19.27
CA ILE A 286 2.73 4.04 18.12
C ILE A 286 3.64 2.90 18.57
N GLY A 287 4.50 3.14 19.56
CA GLY A 287 5.36 2.11 20.13
C GLY A 287 4.58 0.92 20.68
N GLY A 288 3.44 1.19 21.34
CA GLY A 288 2.51 0.17 21.83
C GLY A 288 1.96 -0.72 20.71
N CYS A 289 1.66 -0.16 19.53
CA CYS A 289 1.25 -0.95 18.36
C CYS A 289 2.39 -1.86 17.85
N PHE A 290 3.64 -1.39 17.86
CA PHE A 290 4.80 -2.23 17.53
C PHE A 290 5.03 -3.36 18.54
N VAL A 291 4.70 -3.18 19.81
CA VAL A 291 4.71 -4.25 20.82
C VAL A 291 3.52 -5.21 20.63
N LEU A 292 2.34 -4.67 20.32
CA LEU A 292 1.10 -5.44 20.13
C LEU A 292 1.23 -6.49 19.02
N LEU A 293 1.88 -6.16 17.90
CA LEU A 293 2.01 -7.08 16.76
C LEU A 293 2.72 -8.39 17.13
N PRO A 294 3.98 -8.40 17.61
CA PRO A 294 4.65 -9.64 18.00
C PRO A 294 3.97 -10.30 19.20
N ALA A 295 3.43 -9.54 20.15
CA ALA A 295 2.68 -10.09 21.28
C ALA A 295 1.44 -10.87 20.81
N PHE A 296 0.66 -10.32 19.87
CA PHE A 296 -0.47 -11.02 19.25
C PHE A 296 -0.03 -12.31 18.55
N CYS A 297 1.06 -12.27 17.77
CA CYS A 297 1.60 -13.44 17.09
C CYS A 297 2.02 -14.53 18.07
N LEU A 298 2.77 -14.18 19.12
CA LEU A 298 3.26 -15.13 20.12
C LEU A 298 2.13 -15.73 20.96
N VAL A 299 1.25 -14.86 21.51
CA VAL A 299 0.12 -15.31 22.32
C VAL A 299 -0.87 -16.11 21.49
N GLY A 300 -1.19 -15.63 20.29
CA GLY A 300 -2.08 -16.31 19.35
C GLY A 300 -1.56 -17.69 18.95
N ALA A 301 -0.26 -17.80 18.57
CA ALA A 301 0.36 -19.08 18.27
C ALA A 301 0.37 -20.02 19.48
N ALA A 302 0.71 -19.50 20.67
CA ALA A 302 0.67 -20.29 21.92
C ALA A 302 -0.75 -20.79 22.23
N MET A 303 -1.77 -19.97 22.02
CA MET A 303 -3.19 -20.37 22.17
C MET A 303 -3.56 -21.48 21.18
N LEU A 304 -3.16 -21.37 19.93
CA LEU A 304 -3.43 -22.38 18.90
C LEU A 304 -2.73 -23.70 19.24
N VAL A 305 -1.44 -23.68 19.62
CA VAL A 305 -0.66 -24.88 19.95
C VAL A 305 -1.19 -25.57 21.22
N ARG A 306 -1.43 -24.81 22.31
CA ARG A 306 -1.91 -25.40 23.58
C ARG A 306 -3.31 -26.00 23.49
N ARG A 307 -4.15 -25.47 22.60
CA ARG A 307 -5.55 -25.87 22.46
C ARG A 307 -5.84 -26.78 21.27
N VAL A 308 -4.80 -27.09 20.47
CA VAL A 308 -4.88 -28.05 19.35
C VAL A 308 -5.47 -29.39 19.79
N ARG A 309 -5.00 -29.96 20.90
CA ARG A 309 -5.49 -31.24 21.46
C ARG A 309 -6.98 -31.23 21.86
N ARG A 310 -7.64 -30.06 21.93
CA ARG A 310 -9.04 -29.89 22.30
C ARG A 310 -9.93 -29.50 21.11
N GLU A 311 -9.47 -29.69 19.87
CA GLU A 311 -10.15 -29.28 18.64
C GLU A 311 -10.50 -27.77 18.57
N TRP A 312 -10.03 -26.98 19.55
CA TRP A 312 -10.39 -25.58 19.68
C TRP A 312 -9.82 -24.70 18.55
N ALA A 313 -8.60 -24.97 18.11
CA ALA A 313 -7.97 -24.22 17.02
C ALA A 313 -8.73 -24.38 15.70
N ILE A 314 -9.31 -25.58 15.49
CA ILE A 314 -10.10 -25.96 14.33
C ILE A 314 -11.51 -25.34 14.39
N ALA A 315 -12.04 -25.18 15.61
CA ALA A 315 -13.31 -24.51 15.82
C ALA A 315 -13.27 -22.99 15.57
N HIS A 316 -12.05 -22.39 15.46
CA HIS A 316 -11.85 -20.96 15.27
C HIS A 316 -10.95 -20.64 14.06
N PRO A 317 -11.33 -21.06 12.84
CA PRO A 317 -10.49 -20.96 11.64
C PRO A 317 -10.15 -19.52 11.24
N VAL A 318 -11.03 -18.55 11.52
CA VAL A 318 -10.78 -17.13 11.23
C VAL A 318 -9.66 -16.60 12.14
N PHE A 319 -9.72 -16.90 13.45
CA PHE A 319 -8.66 -16.49 14.37
C PHE A 319 -7.31 -17.13 13.99
N ALA A 320 -7.32 -18.41 13.65
CA ALA A 320 -6.12 -19.12 13.20
C ALA A 320 -5.52 -18.51 11.93
N ALA A 321 -6.36 -18.14 10.95
CA ALA A 321 -5.93 -17.47 9.74
C ALA A 321 -5.33 -16.07 10.03
N CYS A 322 -5.93 -15.30 10.95
CA CYS A 322 -5.40 -14.01 11.38
C CYS A 322 -4.00 -14.16 11.99
N VAL A 323 -3.81 -15.12 12.92
CA VAL A 323 -2.51 -15.36 13.55
C VAL A 323 -1.47 -15.79 12.51
N ALA A 324 -1.81 -16.78 11.66
CA ALA A 324 -0.89 -17.29 10.65
C ALA A 324 -0.47 -16.22 9.63
N THR A 325 -1.39 -15.31 9.25
CA THR A 325 -1.09 -14.21 8.32
C THR A 325 -0.33 -13.08 9.01
N ALA A 326 -0.64 -12.75 10.27
CA ALA A 326 0.06 -11.68 10.99
C ALA A 326 1.56 -11.95 11.15
N ILE A 327 1.98 -13.21 11.29
CA ILE A 327 3.40 -13.57 11.48
C ILE A 327 4.29 -13.07 10.32
N PRO A 328 4.08 -13.45 9.05
CA PRO A 328 4.92 -12.95 7.96
C PRO A 328 4.74 -11.44 7.71
N TYR A 329 3.60 -10.86 8.02
CA TYR A 329 3.38 -9.42 7.91
C TYR A 329 4.15 -8.58 8.93
N LEU A 330 4.73 -9.18 9.98
CA LEU A 330 5.71 -8.49 10.85
C LEU A 330 6.85 -7.89 10.03
N ASN A 331 7.27 -8.56 8.95
CA ASN A 331 8.33 -8.03 8.09
C ASN A 331 7.97 -6.65 7.52
N VAL A 332 6.73 -6.40 7.11
CA VAL A 332 6.31 -5.08 6.58
C VAL A 332 6.46 -4.00 7.64
N ALA A 333 5.96 -4.25 8.86
CA ALA A 333 6.01 -3.27 9.94
C ALA A 333 7.43 -2.97 10.41
N PHE A 334 8.30 -3.98 10.46
CA PHE A 334 9.64 -3.87 11.05
C PHE A 334 10.75 -3.58 10.03
N SER A 335 10.50 -3.74 8.71
CA SER A 335 11.45 -3.33 7.68
C SER A 335 11.61 -1.80 7.58
N ARG A 336 10.53 -1.07 7.91
CA ARG A 336 10.52 0.38 8.07
C ARG A 336 9.48 0.75 9.14
N ALA A 337 9.95 1.13 10.31
CA ALA A 337 9.10 1.26 11.49
C ALA A 337 8.42 2.64 11.59
N ASP A 338 7.65 3.00 10.56
CA ASP A 338 6.75 4.14 10.54
C ASP A 338 5.27 3.73 10.59
N VAL A 339 4.38 4.71 10.77
CA VAL A 339 2.94 4.45 10.88
C VAL A 339 2.33 3.96 9.57
N ALA A 340 2.88 4.37 8.41
CA ALA A 340 2.37 3.95 7.09
C ALA A 340 2.66 2.46 6.81
N HIS A 341 3.85 1.96 7.20
CA HIS A 341 4.18 0.53 7.11
C HIS A 341 3.48 -0.29 8.18
N LEU A 342 3.33 0.26 9.39
CA LEU A 342 2.50 -0.36 10.43
C LEU A 342 1.06 -0.56 9.93
N ALA A 343 0.48 0.42 9.23
CA ALA A 343 -0.87 0.36 8.71
C ALA A 343 -1.08 -0.78 7.68
N GLN A 344 -0.07 -1.11 6.88
CA GLN A 344 -0.11 -2.21 5.94
C GLN A 344 -0.07 -3.60 6.61
N ALA A 345 0.45 -3.67 7.85
CA ALA A 345 0.69 -4.93 8.57
C ALA A 345 -0.31 -5.23 9.69
N ILE A 346 -0.93 -4.22 10.30
CA ILE A 346 -1.64 -4.37 11.57
C ILE A 346 -3.02 -5.03 11.44
N LEU A 347 -3.66 -4.97 10.27
CA LEU A 347 -5.06 -5.39 10.10
C LEU A 347 -5.31 -6.87 10.41
N PRO A 348 -4.47 -7.85 10.05
CA PRO A 348 -4.64 -9.22 10.50
C PRO A 348 -4.65 -9.36 12.04
N CYS A 349 -3.82 -8.56 12.74
CA CYS A 349 -3.80 -8.52 14.21
C CYS A 349 -5.11 -7.94 14.78
N LEU A 350 -5.55 -6.77 14.29
CA LEU A 350 -6.76 -6.11 14.77
C LEU A 350 -8.01 -6.97 14.54
N LEU A 351 -8.14 -7.57 13.35
CA LEU A 351 -9.22 -8.50 13.06
C LEU A 351 -9.14 -9.76 13.93
N GLY A 352 -7.93 -10.27 14.17
CA GLY A 352 -7.70 -11.40 15.08
C GLY A 352 -8.17 -11.10 16.50
N LEU A 353 -7.94 -9.90 17.02
CA LEU A 353 -8.44 -9.46 18.33
C LEU A 353 -9.97 -9.39 18.38
N LEU A 354 -10.61 -8.92 17.29
CA LEU A 354 -12.08 -8.85 17.19
C LEU A 354 -12.74 -10.23 17.21
N VAL A 355 -12.12 -11.21 16.54
CA VAL A 355 -12.68 -12.56 16.41
C VAL A 355 -12.09 -13.55 17.42
N CYS A 356 -11.22 -13.08 18.31
CA CYS A 356 -10.65 -13.92 19.36
C CYS A 356 -11.77 -14.46 20.26
N PRO A 357 -11.83 -15.79 20.48
CA PRO A 357 -12.93 -16.41 21.23
C PRO A 357 -12.78 -16.20 22.74
N TRP A 358 -12.93 -14.95 23.15
CA TRP A 358 -12.97 -14.57 24.56
C TRP A 358 -14.14 -15.26 25.27
N ARG A 359 -13.97 -15.64 26.55
CA ARG A 359 -14.98 -16.35 27.34
C ARG A 359 -15.29 -15.63 28.66
N GLY A 360 -16.49 -15.87 29.17
CA GLY A 360 -16.94 -15.36 30.46
C GLY A 360 -16.85 -13.84 30.56
N TRP A 361 -16.46 -13.34 31.74
CA TRP A 361 -16.33 -11.92 32.02
C TRP A 361 -15.29 -11.21 31.13
N VAL A 362 -14.22 -11.93 30.70
CA VAL A 362 -13.21 -11.36 29.80
C VAL A 362 -13.82 -10.91 28.49
N ARG A 363 -14.76 -11.69 27.92
CA ARG A 363 -15.49 -11.31 26.71
C ARG A 363 -16.25 -10.01 26.91
N MET A 364 -16.93 -9.84 28.04
CA MET A 364 -17.69 -8.64 28.36
C MET A 364 -16.76 -7.42 28.47
N VAL A 365 -15.67 -7.53 29.23
CA VAL A 365 -14.69 -6.45 29.38
C VAL A 365 -14.05 -6.08 28.03
N VAL A 366 -13.62 -7.06 27.23
CA VAL A 366 -13.05 -6.80 25.91
C VAL A 366 -14.08 -6.10 25.00
N SER A 367 -15.33 -6.57 24.97
CA SER A 367 -16.34 -5.99 24.08
C SER A 367 -16.75 -4.57 24.46
N TRP A 368 -16.90 -4.27 25.75
CA TRP A 368 -17.43 -2.97 26.21
C TRP A 368 -16.35 -1.94 26.54
N VAL A 369 -15.14 -2.38 26.85
CA VAL A 369 -14.03 -1.49 27.23
C VAL A 369 -12.87 -1.61 26.27
N GLY A 370 -12.41 -2.84 26.02
CA GLY A 370 -11.20 -3.09 25.22
C GLY A 370 -11.33 -2.64 23.77
N LEU A 371 -12.44 -2.98 23.09
CA LEU A 371 -12.63 -2.61 21.69
C LEU A 371 -12.82 -1.09 21.49
N PRO A 372 -13.64 -0.37 22.28
CA PRO A 372 -13.69 1.08 22.20
C PRO A 372 -12.33 1.75 22.46
N LEU A 373 -11.60 1.31 23.49
CA LEU A 373 -10.26 1.81 23.75
C LEU A 373 -9.29 1.51 22.59
N LEU A 374 -9.37 0.34 21.99
CA LEU A 374 -8.56 -0.01 20.82
C LEU A 374 -8.86 0.93 19.64
N VAL A 375 -10.14 1.21 19.35
CA VAL A 375 -10.53 2.16 18.28
C VAL A 375 -10.01 3.56 18.58
N ILE A 376 -10.17 4.06 19.82
CA ILE A 376 -9.70 5.38 20.21
C ILE A 376 -8.17 5.45 20.12
N ALA A 377 -7.47 4.49 20.71
CA ALA A 377 -6.01 4.47 20.72
C ALA A 377 -5.42 4.39 19.31
N THR A 378 -5.95 3.49 18.47
CA THR A 378 -5.48 3.33 17.09
C THR A 378 -5.89 4.51 16.22
N GLY A 379 -7.07 5.08 16.43
CA GLY A 379 -7.48 6.34 15.80
C GLY A 379 -6.51 7.47 16.10
N TRP A 380 -6.10 7.64 17.37
CA TRP A 380 -5.11 8.66 17.75
C TRP A 380 -3.76 8.49 17.03
N VAL A 381 -3.37 7.26 16.73
CA VAL A 381 -2.14 6.96 15.98
C VAL A 381 -2.25 7.41 14.53
N VAL A 382 -3.34 7.09 13.83
CA VAL A 382 -3.43 7.22 12.37
C VAL A 382 -4.16 8.48 11.88
N LEU A 383 -5.02 9.10 12.69
CA LEU A 383 -5.76 10.31 12.30
C LEU A 383 -4.89 11.42 11.71
N PRO A 384 -3.66 11.70 12.24
CA PRO A 384 -2.78 12.69 11.63
C PRO A 384 -2.24 12.36 10.24
N LEU A 385 -2.52 11.17 9.70
CA LEU A 385 -2.22 10.80 8.31
C LEU A 385 -3.43 10.98 7.38
N HIS A 386 -4.61 11.24 7.93
CA HIS A 386 -5.82 11.46 7.14
C HIS A 386 -5.91 12.91 6.65
N PRO A 387 -6.06 13.13 5.35
CA PRO A 387 -6.13 14.49 4.80
C PRO A 387 -7.32 15.28 5.36
N GLY A 388 -8.45 14.63 5.64
CA GLY A 388 -9.61 15.27 6.26
C GLY A 388 -9.37 15.74 7.70
N TYR A 389 -8.48 15.08 8.45
CA TYR A 389 -8.04 15.56 9.76
C TYR A 389 -7.05 16.72 9.61
N LEU A 390 -6.07 16.60 8.72
CA LEU A 390 -5.08 17.64 8.46
C LEU A 390 -5.74 18.95 8.02
N MET A 391 -6.70 18.89 7.12
CA MET A 391 -7.44 20.07 6.66
C MET A 391 -8.20 20.80 7.79
N ARG A 392 -8.66 20.06 8.81
CA ARG A 392 -9.35 20.66 9.98
C ARG A 392 -8.41 21.24 11.02
N THR A 393 -7.19 20.78 11.08
CA THR A 393 -6.19 21.18 12.08
C THR A 393 -5.23 22.25 11.55
N HIS A 394 -5.14 22.44 10.24
CA HIS A 394 -4.35 23.48 9.57
C HIS A 394 -5.27 24.39 8.78
N THR A 395 -5.00 25.69 8.80
CA THR A 395 -5.89 26.74 8.24
C THR A 395 -5.48 27.26 6.89
N ASP A 396 -4.36 26.78 6.35
CA ASP A 396 -3.68 27.30 5.15
C ASP A 396 -3.95 26.48 3.87
N TRP A 397 -5.05 25.71 3.85
CA TRP A 397 -5.41 24.89 2.68
C TRP A 397 -6.03 25.74 1.56
N GLN A 398 -5.61 25.46 0.33
CA GLN A 398 -6.09 26.13 -0.88
C GLN A 398 -6.45 25.11 -1.95
N ALA A 399 -7.37 25.51 -2.84
CA ALA A 399 -7.82 24.70 -3.96
C ALA A 399 -6.91 24.94 -5.17
N VAL A 400 -6.30 23.89 -5.68
CA VAL A 400 -5.42 23.90 -6.85
C VAL A 400 -6.01 23.02 -7.94
N ASN A 401 -5.94 23.45 -9.19
CA ASN A 401 -6.32 22.63 -10.33
C ASN A 401 -5.16 21.70 -10.69
N VAL A 402 -5.35 20.39 -10.53
CA VAL A 402 -4.37 19.35 -10.86
C VAL A 402 -4.89 18.60 -12.09
N ARG A 403 -4.52 19.06 -13.28
CA ARG A 403 -4.93 18.45 -14.57
C ARG A 403 -6.44 18.24 -14.71
N GLY A 404 -7.22 19.23 -14.31
CA GLY A 404 -8.67 19.22 -14.41
C GLY A 404 -9.39 18.79 -13.13
N ASP A 405 -8.72 18.16 -12.18
CA ASP A 405 -9.25 17.89 -10.85
C ASP A 405 -8.98 19.07 -9.90
N THR A 406 -9.98 19.54 -9.17
CA THR A 406 -9.77 20.48 -8.07
C THR A 406 -9.37 19.70 -6.82
N VAL A 407 -8.17 19.94 -6.30
CA VAL A 407 -7.63 19.29 -5.11
C VAL A 407 -7.29 20.35 -4.06
N TRP A 408 -7.75 20.16 -2.83
CA TRP A 408 -7.38 20.99 -1.69
C TRP A 408 -6.09 20.47 -1.08
N MET A 409 -5.11 21.34 -0.91
CA MET A 409 -3.82 21.00 -0.32
C MET A 409 -3.28 22.14 0.53
N ASP A 410 -2.31 21.85 1.40
CA ASP A 410 -1.63 22.87 2.19
C ASP A 410 -0.88 23.88 1.30
N ALA A 411 -0.66 25.08 1.81
CA ALA A 411 -0.07 26.17 1.05
C ALA A 411 1.34 25.86 0.52
N ALA A 412 2.15 25.09 1.25
CA ALA A 412 3.51 24.75 0.83
C ALA A 412 3.48 23.79 -0.37
N THR A 413 2.60 22.79 -0.34
CA THR A 413 2.37 21.88 -1.47
C THR A 413 1.79 22.63 -2.67
N ALA A 414 0.83 23.53 -2.46
CA ALA A 414 0.24 24.36 -3.52
C ALA A 414 1.30 25.23 -4.20
N THR A 415 2.11 25.96 -3.44
CA THR A 415 3.21 26.75 -3.97
C THR A 415 4.20 25.89 -4.76
N THR A 416 4.50 24.68 -4.28
CA THR A 416 5.39 23.76 -5.02
C THR A 416 4.79 23.35 -6.37
N VAL A 417 3.50 23.05 -6.43
CA VAL A 417 2.79 22.71 -7.68
C VAL A 417 2.82 23.89 -8.65
N GLU A 418 2.46 25.08 -8.18
CA GLU A 418 2.46 26.30 -8.98
C GLU A 418 3.85 26.67 -9.51
N ASP A 419 4.89 26.56 -8.66
CA ASP A 419 6.30 26.78 -9.03
C ASP A 419 6.75 25.81 -10.14
N VAL A 420 6.42 24.52 -10.00
CA VAL A 420 6.77 23.50 -10.99
C VAL A 420 6.08 23.78 -12.34
N GLU A 421 4.80 24.13 -12.34
CA GLU A 421 4.07 24.48 -13.56
C GLU A 421 4.62 25.75 -14.21
N ALA A 422 4.90 26.79 -13.43
CA ALA A 422 5.51 28.03 -13.91
C ALA A 422 6.90 27.81 -14.53
N LEU A 423 7.76 27.02 -13.88
CA LEU A 423 9.08 26.66 -14.39
C LEU A 423 8.98 25.86 -15.70
N ALA A 424 8.04 24.92 -15.78
CA ALA A 424 7.82 24.15 -16.99
C ALA A 424 7.37 25.04 -18.16
N VAL A 425 6.42 25.96 -17.91
CA VAL A 425 5.95 26.94 -18.93
C VAL A 425 7.09 27.85 -19.39
N ALA A 426 7.93 28.30 -18.47
CA ALA A 426 9.01 29.24 -18.78
C ALA A 426 10.20 28.59 -19.53
N HIS A 427 10.50 27.32 -19.27
CA HIS A 427 11.77 26.72 -19.67
C HIS A 427 11.63 25.42 -20.50
N MET A 428 10.44 24.85 -20.61
CA MET A 428 10.22 23.62 -21.34
C MET A 428 9.50 23.90 -22.67
N PRO A 429 10.16 23.68 -23.81
CA PRO A 429 9.53 23.84 -25.12
C PRO A 429 8.44 22.76 -25.33
N ALA A 430 7.54 22.98 -26.28
CA ALA A 430 6.53 21.98 -26.65
C ALA A 430 7.21 20.66 -27.04
N GLY A 431 6.78 19.57 -26.40
CA GLY A 431 7.41 18.24 -26.55
C GLY A 431 8.75 18.06 -25.83
N GLY A 432 9.19 19.04 -25.07
CA GLY A 432 10.36 18.93 -24.22
C GLY A 432 10.18 17.96 -23.06
N THR A 433 11.29 17.54 -22.47
CA THR A 433 11.31 16.71 -21.26
C THR A 433 11.99 17.45 -20.11
N LEU A 434 11.76 16.99 -18.91
CA LEU A 434 12.45 17.45 -17.71
C LEU A 434 12.94 16.26 -16.87
N LEU A 435 13.97 16.46 -16.07
CA LEU A 435 14.35 15.56 -14.99
C LEU A 435 13.83 16.13 -13.66
N ALA A 436 13.06 15.32 -12.90
CA ALA A 436 12.65 15.63 -11.53
C ALA A 436 13.17 14.53 -10.60
N ALA A 437 14.01 14.90 -9.62
CA ALA A 437 14.63 13.95 -8.71
C ALA A 437 14.77 14.56 -7.30
N PRO A 438 15.00 13.74 -6.24
CA PRO A 438 15.00 12.28 -6.27
C PRO A 438 13.59 11.66 -6.25
N VAL A 439 12.65 12.17 -5.49
CA VAL A 439 11.40 11.46 -5.14
C VAL A 439 10.15 12.19 -5.66
N TRP A 440 10.23 12.75 -6.86
CA TRP A 440 9.20 13.59 -7.46
C TRP A 440 8.54 13.03 -8.74
N PRO A 441 8.18 11.73 -8.81
CA PRO A 441 7.52 11.20 -10.02
C PRO A 441 6.17 11.87 -10.30
N GLY A 442 5.51 12.46 -9.31
CA GLY A 442 4.29 13.23 -9.47
C GLY A 442 4.43 14.46 -10.36
N VAL A 443 5.63 15.01 -10.49
CA VAL A 443 5.90 16.13 -11.43
C VAL A 443 5.69 15.68 -12.88
N TYR A 444 6.15 14.49 -13.25
CA TYR A 444 5.90 13.95 -14.58
C TYR A 444 4.42 13.76 -14.84
N ALA A 445 3.69 13.23 -13.84
CA ALA A 445 2.25 13.03 -13.93
C ALA A 445 1.49 14.36 -14.00
N LEU A 446 1.88 15.35 -13.21
CA LEU A 446 1.32 16.71 -13.19
C LEU A 446 1.46 17.40 -14.55
N LEU A 447 2.64 17.34 -15.14
CA LEU A 447 2.93 17.97 -16.42
C LEU A 447 2.49 17.11 -17.62
N GLY A 448 2.19 15.83 -17.42
CA GLY A 448 1.81 14.87 -18.47
C GLY A 448 2.94 14.53 -19.41
N VAL A 449 4.16 14.48 -18.88
CA VAL A 449 5.36 14.19 -19.67
C VAL A 449 5.97 12.85 -19.28
N ARG A 450 6.72 12.26 -20.18
CA ARG A 450 7.48 11.05 -19.90
C ARG A 450 8.77 11.38 -19.17
N ALA A 451 9.11 10.59 -18.16
CA ALA A 451 10.40 10.69 -17.48
C ALA A 451 11.55 10.36 -18.44
N PRO A 452 12.67 11.11 -18.40
CA PRO A 452 13.83 10.87 -19.23
C PRO A 452 14.69 9.69 -18.78
N VAL A 453 14.41 9.16 -17.57
CA VAL A 453 15.13 8.08 -16.89
C VAL A 453 14.19 6.93 -16.57
N TRP A 454 14.74 5.73 -16.34
CA TRP A 454 13.95 4.60 -15.87
C TRP A 454 13.68 4.70 -14.38
N GLU A 455 14.67 5.13 -13.58
CA GLU A 455 14.55 5.27 -12.13
C GLU A 455 13.90 6.61 -11.78
N ILE A 456 12.58 6.60 -11.70
CA ILE A 456 11.78 7.79 -11.41
C ILE A 456 11.63 8.11 -9.91
N TYR A 457 12.18 7.23 -9.04
CA TYR A 457 12.06 7.33 -7.58
C TYR A 457 13.34 6.87 -6.89
N PRO A 458 14.49 7.55 -7.15
CA PRO A 458 15.81 7.21 -6.62
C PRO A 458 15.90 7.45 -5.11
N LEU A 459 15.66 6.41 -4.31
CA LEU A 459 15.75 6.46 -2.84
C LEU A 459 17.05 5.85 -2.30
N THR A 460 17.65 4.92 -3.04
CA THR A 460 18.73 4.08 -2.56
C THR A 460 19.91 4.12 -3.53
N PRO A 461 21.14 4.00 -3.05
CA PRO A 461 22.31 4.07 -3.92
C PRO A 461 22.34 2.93 -4.94
N HIS A 462 22.75 3.24 -6.14
CA HIS A 462 23.01 2.29 -7.22
C HIS A 462 24.48 2.27 -7.60
N ASN A 463 24.91 1.14 -8.19
CA ASN A 463 26.27 0.98 -8.69
C ASN A 463 26.54 1.88 -9.93
N ASP A 464 27.82 2.05 -10.25
CA ASP A 464 28.26 2.94 -11.35
C ASP A 464 27.71 2.53 -12.71
N ALA A 465 27.60 1.22 -12.98
CA ALA A 465 27.09 0.70 -14.26
C ALA A 465 25.63 1.11 -14.47
N PHE A 466 24.80 1.04 -13.45
CA PHE A 466 23.41 1.48 -13.50
C PHE A 466 23.35 3.01 -13.72
N GLN A 467 24.12 3.80 -12.96
CA GLN A 467 24.14 5.25 -13.12
C GLN A 467 24.59 5.66 -14.53
N GLN A 468 25.57 4.98 -15.14
CA GLN A 468 25.97 5.22 -16.54
C GLN A 468 24.85 4.93 -17.55
N GLN A 469 24.03 3.91 -17.31
CA GLN A 469 22.85 3.65 -18.14
C GLN A 469 21.82 4.77 -18.05
N GLU A 470 21.56 5.30 -16.85
CA GLU A 470 20.66 6.43 -16.64
C GLU A 470 21.21 7.71 -17.28
N ILE A 471 22.52 7.97 -17.19
CA ILE A 471 23.19 9.08 -17.89
C ILE A 471 23.02 8.94 -19.41
N ALA A 472 23.17 7.74 -19.96
CA ALA A 472 22.95 7.52 -21.39
C ALA A 472 21.47 7.76 -21.81
N ARG A 473 20.50 7.57 -20.92
CA ARG A 473 19.10 7.95 -21.13
C ARG A 473 18.92 9.46 -21.10
N LEU A 474 19.53 10.15 -20.14
CA LEU A 474 19.52 11.62 -20.03
C LEU A 474 20.15 12.26 -21.27
N GLN A 475 21.25 11.74 -21.78
CA GLN A 475 21.91 12.24 -23.01
C GLN A 475 20.99 12.12 -24.23
N ARG A 476 20.26 11.02 -24.35
CA ARG A 476 19.32 10.80 -25.48
C ARG A 476 18.07 11.67 -25.41
N SER A 477 17.55 11.89 -24.22
CA SER A 477 16.34 12.69 -24.00
C SER A 477 16.60 14.18 -23.91
N ALA A 478 17.83 14.58 -23.56
CA ALA A 478 18.31 15.97 -23.42
C ALA A 478 17.29 16.86 -22.68
N PRO A 479 17.02 16.63 -21.38
CA PRO A 479 16.03 17.42 -20.64
C PRO A 479 16.31 18.92 -20.74
N SER A 480 15.27 19.69 -21.04
CA SER A 480 15.37 21.16 -21.12
C SER A 480 15.31 21.84 -19.75
N LEU A 481 14.91 21.09 -18.72
CA LEU A 481 14.78 21.55 -17.34
C LEU A 481 15.17 20.41 -16.38
N VAL A 482 15.93 20.74 -15.33
CA VAL A 482 16.23 19.78 -14.26
C VAL A 482 15.80 20.38 -12.93
N LEU A 483 14.97 19.65 -12.21
CA LEU A 483 14.45 19.99 -10.89
C LEU A 483 14.97 18.99 -9.87
N ILE A 484 15.73 19.48 -8.89
CA ILE A 484 16.27 18.65 -7.81
C ILE A 484 15.73 19.15 -6.47
N ASP A 485 14.93 18.31 -5.82
CA ASP A 485 14.57 18.51 -4.41
C ASP A 485 15.72 18.01 -3.53
N ASP A 486 16.57 18.92 -3.05
CA ASP A 486 17.75 18.55 -2.27
C ASP A 486 17.41 18.20 -0.82
N VAL A 487 16.55 17.20 -0.66
CA VAL A 487 16.09 16.73 0.63
C VAL A 487 17.01 15.64 1.20
N ALA A 488 17.31 15.73 2.49
CA ALA A 488 17.88 14.63 3.26
C ALA A 488 16.76 13.65 3.62
N VAL A 489 16.55 12.61 2.80
CA VAL A 489 15.48 11.63 3.02
C VAL A 489 15.63 11.02 4.42
N ASP A 490 14.53 10.97 5.18
CA ASP A 490 14.52 10.54 6.60
C ASP A 490 15.48 11.35 7.52
N GLY A 491 15.84 12.58 7.15
CA GLY A 491 16.81 13.40 7.87
C GLY A 491 18.26 12.91 7.74
N ARG A 492 18.53 12.03 6.79
CA ARG A 492 19.83 11.40 6.55
C ARG A 492 20.54 12.09 5.37
N ASP A 493 21.68 12.71 5.67
CA ASP A 493 22.47 13.42 4.66
C ASP A 493 23.07 12.47 3.60
N ASP A 494 23.41 11.25 3.99
CA ASP A 494 23.88 10.19 3.10
C ASP A 494 22.83 9.73 2.08
N LEU A 495 21.56 10.08 2.26
CA LEU A 495 20.46 9.81 1.34
C LEU A 495 20.10 11.00 0.44
N ARG A 496 20.86 12.09 0.45
CA ARG A 496 20.72 13.14 -0.58
C ARG A 496 21.07 12.57 -1.95
N TYR A 497 20.40 13.09 -2.97
CA TYR A 497 20.60 12.63 -4.35
C TYR A 497 22.05 12.68 -4.83
N ALA A 498 22.79 13.71 -4.44
CA ALA A 498 24.22 13.83 -4.74
C ALA A 498 25.08 12.70 -4.14
N HIS A 499 24.66 12.11 -3.01
CA HIS A 499 25.38 11.03 -2.35
C HIS A 499 24.95 9.65 -2.84
N THR A 500 23.68 9.49 -3.16
CA THR A 500 23.13 8.20 -3.66
C THR A 500 23.43 8.00 -5.14
N HIS A 501 23.50 9.08 -5.94
CA HIS A 501 23.72 9.07 -7.38
C HIS A 501 24.83 10.03 -7.84
N PRO A 502 26.06 9.86 -7.36
CA PRO A 502 27.14 10.83 -7.58
C PRO A 502 27.51 11.03 -9.06
N LEU A 503 27.44 9.98 -9.89
CA LEU A 503 27.77 10.12 -11.31
C LEU A 503 26.69 10.89 -12.08
N ILE A 504 25.42 10.67 -11.76
CA ILE A 504 24.31 11.43 -12.36
C ILE A 504 24.38 12.89 -11.89
N TRP A 505 24.68 13.11 -10.61
CA TRP A 505 24.88 14.46 -10.08
C TRP A 505 26.02 15.19 -10.80
N GLN A 506 27.18 14.54 -10.98
CA GLN A 506 28.30 15.09 -11.70
C GLN A 506 27.95 15.41 -13.17
N TYR A 507 27.17 14.56 -13.82
CA TYR A 507 26.68 14.81 -15.17
C TYR A 507 25.82 16.07 -15.23
N ILE A 508 24.89 16.25 -14.28
CA ILE A 508 24.02 17.44 -14.20
C ILE A 508 24.89 18.69 -14.00
N ASP A 509 25.80 18.66 -13.05
CA ASP A 509 26.66 19.82 -12.69
C ASP A 509 27.57 20.23 -13.87
N THR A 510 27.96 19.28 -14.71
CA THR A 510 28.84 19.52 -15.87
C THR A 510 28.06 20.04 -17.10
N HIS A 511 26.81 19.59 -17.31
CA HIS A 511 26.07 19.87 -18.56
C HIS A 511 24.93 20.89 -18.37
N TYR A 512 24.63 21.26 -17.13
CA TYR A 512 23.56 22.20 -16.81
C TYR A 512 24.09 23.29 -15.87
N HIS A 513 23.62 24.52 -16.04
CA HIS A 513 23.90 25.62 -15.13
C HIS A 513 22.70 25.87 -14.21
N ARG A 514 22.97 26.12 -12.95
CA ARG A 514 21.95 26.40 -11.95
C ARG A 514 21.43 27.82 -12.06
N ILE A 515 20.10 27.98 -12.10
CA ILE A 515 19.43 29.29 -12.17
C ILE A 515 18.71 29.65 -10.86
N ARG A 516 18.37 28.67 -10.01
CA ARG A 516 17.78 28.86 -8.68
C ARG A 516 18.50 27.97 -7.67
N GLY A 517 18.91 28.49 -6.54
CA GLY A 517 19.71 27.74 -5.60
C GLY A 517 19.78 28.29 -4.18
N PRO A 518 20.70 27.79 -3.31
CA PRO A 518 20.61 27.84 -1.86
C PRO A 518 20.68 29.19 -1.20
N ASP A 519 20.88 30.28 -1.93
CA ASP A 519 20.69 31.64 -1.40
C ASP A 519 19.19 32.02 -1.27
N SER A 520 18.28 31.17 -1.80
CA SER A 520 16.86 31.15 -1.49
C SER A 520 16.61 30.08 -0.41
N GLU A 521 15.72 30.30 0.54
CA GLU A 521 15.27 29.31 1.54
C GLU A 521 14.64 28.06 0.90
N SER A 522 14.52 28.01 -0.43
CA SER A 522 13.95 26.91 -1.20
C SER A 522 14.95 25.75 -1.36
N GLN A 523 14.56 24.55 -0.93
CA GLN A 523 15.30 23.30 -1.17
C GLN A 523 15.34 22.93 -2.65
N LEU A 524 14.47 23.50 -3.47
CA LEU A 524 14.37 23.22 -4.90
C LEU A 524 15.50 23.89 -5.68
N LYS A 525 16.38 23.08 -6.25
CA LYS A 525 17.44 23.49 -7.18
C LYS A 525 16.93 23.34 -8.61
N VAL A 526 17.13 24.37 -9.41
CA VAL A 526 16.66 24.43 -10.80
C VAL A 526 17.85 24.64 -11.74
N TYR A 527 17.95 23.80 -12.77
CA TYR A 527 19.05 23.83 -13.73
C TYR A 527 18.53 23.89 -15.17
N LEU A 528 19.24 24.60 -16.05
CA LEU A 528 19.02 24.68 -17.49
C LEU A 528 20.24 24.17 -18.25
N PRO A 529 20.08 23.61 -19.46
CA PRO A 529 21.21 23.15 -20.26
C PRO A 529 22.20 24.27 -20.55
N ILE A 530 23.50 23.97 -20.45
CA ILE A 530 24.55 24.88 -20.91
C ILE A 530 24.48 24.91 -22.44
N LYS A 531 24.11 26.06 -23.00
CA LYS A 531 24.13 26.24 -24.46
C LYS A 531 25.60 26.25 -24.90
N HIS A 532 26.12 25.16 -25.43
CA HIS A 532 27.36 25.20 -26.16
C HIS A 532 27.15 26.08 -27.41
N PRO A 533 28.02 27.06 -27.69
CA PRO A 533 27.92 27.78 -28.92
C PRO A 533 27.98 26.75 -30.08
N GLN A 534 26.93 26.73 -30.90
CA GLN A 534 26.93 25.92 -32.10
C GLN A 534 28.18 26.34 -32.88
N THR A 535 29.13 25.45 -33.07
CA THR A 535 30.18 25.62 -34.08
C THR A 535 29.45 25.70 -35.43
N LEU A 536 29.33 26.93 -35.92
CA LEU A 536 28.84 27.18 -37.28
C LEU A 536 29.59 26.25 -38.22
N PRO A 537 28.94 25.50 -39.10
CA PRO A 537 29.61 24.73 -40.09
C PRO A 537 30.49 25.71 -40.89
N THR A 538 31.78 25.47 -40.92
CA THR A 538 32.73 26.18 -41.74
C THR A 538 32.25 26.00 -43.20
N ILE A 539 31.64 27.04 -43.75
CA ILE A 539 31.38 27.10 -45.21
C ILE A 539 32.74 27.11 -45.88
N SER A 540 33.18 25.96 -46.37
CA SER A 540 34.31 25.90 -47.30
C SER A 540 33.89 26.68 -48.54
N ARG A 541 34.50 27.84 -48.72
CA ARG A 541 34.51 28.53 -50.02
C ARG A 541 35.51 27.79 -50.91
N ASP A 542 35.02 27.01 -51.82
CA ASP A 542 35.67 26.63 -53.06
C ASP A 542 34.85 27.13 -54.24
#